data_f9332988206580ec8610040a8a488530
#
_entry.id   f9332988206580ec8610040a8a488530
#
_cell.length_a   1.000
_cell.length_b   1.000
_cell.length_c   1.000
_cell.angle_alpha   90.00
_cell.angle_beta   90.00
_cell.angle_gamma   90.00
#
_symmetry.space_group_name_H-M   'P 1'
#
loop_
_entity.id
_entity.type
_entity.pdbx_description
1 polymer ?
#
loop_
_entity_poly.entity_id
_entity_poly.type
_entity_poly.pdbx_seq_one_letter_code
_entity_poly.pdbx_strand_id
1 'polypeptide(L)'
;MQDWISAELATVPEYRAFASADALERGLADLAAAHPESVTRRRVGTSRLGDAIHAVQVGSGPREALVFGLPHPNEPVGGLTALHLAERLATDAALRDRLGLRFTIIACIDPDGLRRNEGWLAGPFTRTHYARHFYRPAGDEQIEWTFPVEYQSLYFDAVLPETAALVRLIDQLRPELMVSLHNSELGGAYYYLSRPVPPLYPALQEIPVTLGVPLDRGEPEGPEIVKYDDAIFEGLGIKPIYDHAVAAGRDPAEFSGGDGSGGYAERYGTLTLFSEVPYWSHPDSSNPTPIADSYADLLRDQGKRMDEMSGLLQRILDAASSSFTAGGSPYLTASRYFIPALGRIGQTNRDRADEPGNDRPATVAERFSLADVVTSFQLRYGGMLLRALDGELAIGNAAKPIREGREELAAAFETWCAAADVVEAQCTMHPIRSLVATQYGAILATAAQLGADQR
;
A
#
# COMPACT_ATOMS: atom_id res chain seq x y z
N MET A 1 -10.76 -18.89 -14.44
CA MET A 1 -9.62 -18.13 -15.05
C MET A 1 -9.41 -18.58 -16.50
N GLN A 2 -9.02 -17.68 -17.41
CA GLN A 2 -8.74 -18.05 -18.80
C GLN A 2 -7.40 -18.79 -18.92
N ASP A 3 -7.32 -19.85 -19.75
CA ASP A 3 -6.12 -20.72 -19.86
C ASP A 3 -4.81 -19.96 -20.16
N TRP A 4 -4.90 -18.92 -21.00
CA TRP A 4 -3.73 -18.12 -21.36
C TRP A 4 -3.20 -17.29 -20.18
N ILE A 5 -4.08 -16.80 -19.27
CA ILE A 5 -3.65 -16.13 -18.03
C ILE A 5 -2.90 -17.13 -17.15
N SER A 6 -3.43 -18.36 -16.99
CA SER A 6 -2.74 -19.41 -16.25
C SER A 6 -1.35 -19.71 -16.82
N ALA A 7 -1.21 -19.73 -18.15
CA ALA A 7 0.09 -19.89 -18.80
C ALA A 7 1.04 -18.71 -18.49
N GLU A 8 0.52 -17.48 -18.51
CA GLU A 8 1.30 -16.29 -18.15
C GLU A 8 1.74 -16.28 -16.69
N LEU A 9 0.88 -16.68 -15.74
CA LEU A 9 1.28 -16.80 -14.32
C LEU A 9 2.45 -17.75 -14.11
N ALA A 10 2.55 -18.81 -14.94
CA ALA A 10 3.66 -19.77 -14.86
C ALA A 10 5.00 -19.17 -15.30
N THR A 11 5.00 -18.05 -16.05
CA THR A 11 6.23 -17.38 -16.50
C THR A 11 6.94 -16.58 -15.39
N VAL A 12 6.23 -16.27 -14.29
CA VAL A 12 6.80 -15.50 -13.18
C VAL A 12 7.94 -16.31 -12.54
N PRO A 13 9.17 -15.78 -12.47
CA PRO A 13 10.31 -16.50 -11.93
C PRO A 13 10.27 -16.62 -10.39
N GLU A 14 11.11 -17.49 -9.86
CA GLU A 14 11.34 -17.55 -8.42
C GLU A 14 12.20 -16.37 -7.97
N TYR A 15 11.75 -15.64 -6.98
CA TYR A 15 12.47 -14.55 -6.35
C TYR A 15 12.89 -14.93 -4.92
N ARG A 16 14.14 -14.65 -4.56
CA ARG A 16 14.67 -14.88 -3.20
C ARG A 16 14.68 -13.62 -2.34
N ALA A 17 14.51 -12.46 -2.97
CA ALA A 17 14.54 -11.16 -2.35
C ALA A 17 13.68 -10.18 -3.17
N PHE A 18 13.23 -9.12 -2.55
CA PHE A 18 12.69 -7.97 -3.25
C PHE A 18 13.83 -7.15 -3.86
N ALA A 19 13.53 -6.38 -4.90
CA ALA A 19 14.53 -5.59 -5.60
C ALA A 19 14.73 -4.22 -4.93
N SER A 20 15.97 -3.76 -4.87
CA SER A 20 16.32 -2.39 -4.49
C SER A 20 15.94 -1.38 -5.58
N ALA A 21 15.91 -0.09 -5.24
CA ALA A 21 15.66 0.98 -6.20
C ALA A 21 16.62 0.91 -7.41
N ASP A 22 17.91 0.70 -7.14
CA ASP A 22 18.91 0.58 -8.20
C ASP A 22 18.75 -0.70 -9.04
N ALA A 23 18.27 -1.79 -8.45
CA ALA A 23 18.04 -3.04 -9.19
C ALA A 23 16.85 -2.91 -10.14
N LEU A 24 15.74 -2.27 -9.70
CA LEU A 24 14.58 -2.00 -10.55
C LEU A 24 14.95 -1.05 -11.71
N GLU A 25 15.69 -0.01 -11.42
CA GLU A 25 16.16 0.96 -12.42
C GLU A 25 17.06 0.30 -13.47
N ARG A 26 18.04 -0.51 -13.04
CA ARG A 26 18.89 -1.29 -13.96
C ARG A 26 18.07 -2.26 -14.80
N GLY A 27 17.10 -2.98 -14.18
CA GLY A 27 16.24 -3.90 -14.92
C GLY A 27 15.49 -3.23 -16.08
N LEU A 28 14.91 -2.04 -15.86
CA LEU A 28 14.26 -1.28 -16.94
C LEU A 28 15.25 -0.77 -17.99
N ALA A 29 16.46 -0.37 -17.59
CA ALA A 29 17.49 0.09 -18.52
C ALA A 29 18.00 -1.06 -19.40
N ASP A 30 18.30 -2.22 -18.81
CA ASP A 30 18.75 -3.41 -19.50
C ASP A 30 17.69 -3.95 -20.47
N LEU A 31 16.41 -3.93 -20.05
CA LEU A 31 15.29 -4.31 -20.91
C LEU A 31 15.19 -3.41 -22.16
N ALA A 32 15.28 -2.10 -21.98
CA ALA A 32 15.23 -1.16 -23.10
C ALA A 32 16.45 -1.31 -24.04
N ALA A 33 17.61 -1.62 -23.49
CA ALA A 33 18.81 -1.87 -24.28
C ALA A 33 18.73 -3.19 -25.09
N ALA A 34 18.10 -4.23 -24.49
CA ALA A 34 17.93 -5.54 -25.13
C ALA A 34 16.82 -5.53 -26.22
N HIS A 35 15.83 -4.66 -26.10
CA HIS A 35 14.63 -4.62 -26.99
C HIS A 35 14.36 -3.22 -27.54
N PRO A 36 15.32 -2.55 -28.18
CA PRO A 36 15.16 -1.15 -28.60
C PRO A 36 14.07 -0.93 -29.66
N GLU A 37 13.67 -1.99 -30.37
CA GLU A 37 12.60 -1.95 -31.37
C GLU A 37 11.18 -1.97 -30.77
N SER A 38 11.02 -2.48 -29.54
CA SER A 38 9.72 -2.64 -28.89
C SER A 38 9.58 -1.87 -27.58
N VAL A 39 10.70 -1.43 -26.97
CA VAL A 39 10.74 -0.75 -25.67
C VAL A 39 11.37 0.62 -25.80
N THR A 40 10.64 1.64 -25.40
CA THR A 40 11.20 3.00 -25.27
C THR A 40 11.30 3.38 -23.80
N ARG A 41 12.51 3.63 -23.31
CA ARG A 41 12.73 4.14 -21.95
C ARG A 41 12.86 5.66 -21.96
N ARG A 42 12.18 6.32 -21.05
CA ARG A 42 12.26 7.79 -20.88
C ARG A 42 12.26 8.19 -19.41
N ARG A 43 12.95 9.28 -19.10
CA ARG A 43 12.83 9.93 -17.79
C ARG A 43 11.49 10.66 -17.74
N VAL A 44 10.67 10.37 -16.72
CA VAL A 44 9.34 10.96 -16.50
C VAL A 44 9.31 11.90 -15.31
N GLY A 45 10.30 11.82 -14.42
CA GLY A 45 10.38 12.67 -13.24
C GLY A 45 11.76 12.68 -12.59
N THR A 46 11.82 13.34 -11.46
CA THR A 46 12.93 13.34 -10.52
C THR A 46 12.33 13.30 -9.13
N SER A 47 12.85 12.45 -8.24
CA SER A 47 12.41 12.37 -6.86
C SER A 47 12.85 13.60 -6.04
N ARG A 48 12.29 13.73 -4.86
CA ARG A 48 12.63 14.83 -3.91
C ARG A 48 14.12 14.91 -3.58
N LEU A 49 14.82 13.77 -3.53
CA LEU A 49 16.26 13.71 -3.25
C LEU A 49 17.14 13.66 -4.51
N GLY A 50 16.54 13.72 -5.70
CA GLY A 50 17.26 13.89 -6.95
C GLY A 50 17.42 12.62 -7.79
N ASP A 51 16.87 11.48 -7.39
CA ASP A 51 16.86 10.26 -8.20
C ASP A 51 16.00 10.45 -9.46
N ALA A 52 16.48 9.96 -10.59
CA ALA A 52 15.72 9.98 -11.83
C ALA A 52 14.62 8.90 -11.79
N ILE A 53 13.39 9.29 -12.12
CA ILE A 53 12.26 8.36 -12.27
C ILE A 53 12.11 8.07 -13.76
N HIS A 54 12.22 6.78 -14.14
CA HIS A 54 12.07 6.34 -15.52
C HIS A 54 10.83 5.50 -15.70
N ALA A 55 10.25 5.61 -16.89
CA ALA A 55 9.23 4.70 -17.39
C ALA A 55 9.73 4.01 -18.66
N VAL A 56 9.26 2.79 -18.89
CA VAL A 56 9.32 2.14 -20.19
C VAL A 56 7.96 2.13 -20.83
N GLN A 57 7.93 2.32 -22.16
CA GLN A 57 6.72 2.21 -22.97
C GLN A 57 6.84 1.02 -23.90
N VAL A 58 5.84 0.14 -23.89
CA VAL A 58 5.80 -1.11 -24.67
C VAL A 58 4.42 -1.28 -25.27
N GLY A 59 4.37 -1.74 -26.54
CA GLY A 59 3.12 -1.93 -27.28
C GLY A 59 2.82 -0.79 -28.24
N SER A 60 1.91 -1.02 -29.16
CA SER A 60 1.57 -0.09 -30.24
C SER A 60 0.06 0.17 -30.38
N GLY A 61 -0.75 -0.31 -29.44
CA GLY A 61 -2.20 -0.10 -29.45
C GLY A 61 -2.57 1.38 -29.37
N PRO A 62 -3.75 1.78 -29.83
CA PRO A 62 -4.23 3.15 -29.74
C PRO A 62 -4.69 3.54 -28.32
N ARG A 63 -4.82 2.56 -27.43
CA ARG A 63 -5.32 2.69 -26.06
C ARG A 63 -4.15 2.64 -25.09
N GLU A 64 -4.16 3.52 -24.09
CA GLU A 64 -3.07 3.66 -23.13
C GLU A 64 -3.37 2.91 -21.84
N ALA A 65 -2.34 2.30 -21.28
CA ALA A 65 -2.33 1.78 -19.92
C ALA A 65 -1.14 2.39 -19.14
N LEU A 66 -1.37 2.79 -17.90
CA LEU A 66 -0.33 3.26 -16.98
C LEU A 66 -0.25 2.28 -15.80
N VAL A 67 0.93 1.71 -15.56
CA VAL A 67 1.19 0.81 -14.44
C VAL A 67 2.36 1.34 -13.63
N PHE A 68 2.21 1.44 -12.32
CA PHE A 68 3.32 1.86 -11.46
C PHE A 68 3.36 1.06 -10.17
N GLY A 69 4.58 0.75 -9.74
CA GLY A 69 4.88 0.10 -8.47
C GLY A 69 5.46 1.07 -7.47
N LEU A 70 5.38 0.69 -6.19
CA LEU A 70 5.95 1.42 -5.07
C LEU A 70 5.41 2.85 -4.88
N PRO A 71 4.08 3.06 -4.97
CA PRO A 71 3.51 4.32 -4.49
C PRO A 71 3.67 4.48 -2.98
N HIS A 72 3.77 3.35 -2.28
CA HIS A 72 4.22 3.24 -0.89
C HIS A 72 5.55 2.48 -0.86
N PRO A 73 6.60 3.07 -0.29
CA PRO A 73 7.97 2.55 -0.43
C PRO A 73 8.25 1.27 0.37
N ASN A 74 7.37 0.89 1.28
CA ASN A 74 7.41 -0.38 2.01
C ASN A 74 6.71 -1.54 1.26
N GLU A 75 6.29 -1.33 -0.01
CA GLU A 75 5.46 -2.25 -0.80
C GLU A 75 6.19 -2.73 -2.07
N PRO A 76 7.31 -3.47 -1.94
CA PRO A 76 8.24 -3.75 -3.04
C PRO A 76 7.76 -4.80 -4.06
N VAL A 77 6.66 -5.55 -3.80
CA VAL A 77 6.13 -6.54 -4.77
C VAL A 77 5.78 -5.85 -6.08
N GLY A 78 5.17 -4.66 -6.01
CA GLY A 78 4.78 -3.88 -7.18
C GLY A 78 5.93 -3.54 -8.13
N GLY A 79 7.14 -3.34 -7.61
CA GLY A 79 8.33 -3.10 -8.41
C GLY A 79 8.73 -4.30 -9.28
N LEU A 80 8.73 -5.50 -8.67
CA LEU A 80 9.00 -6.76 -9.39
C LEU A 80 7.88 -7.08 -10.39
N THR A 81 6.62 -6.85 -10.01
CA THR A 81 5.47 -7.05 -10.91
C THR A 81 5.55 -6.15 -12.14
N ALA A 82 5.85 -4.88 -11.96
CA ALA A 82 6.01 -3.91 -13.05
C ALA A 82 7.17 -4.30 -13.98
N LEU A 83 8.31 -4.72 -13.42
CA LEU A 83 9.45 -5.20 -14.21
C LEU A 83 9.09 -6.46 -15.01
N HIS A 84 8.47 -7.47 -14.37
CA HIS A 84 8.04 -8.69 -15.04
C HIS A 84 7.03 -8.42 -16.17
N LEU A 85 6.02 -7.55 -15.91
CA LEU A 85 5.07 -7.13 -16.95
C LEU A 85 5.80 -6.52 -18.14
N ALA A 86 6.76 -5.63 -17.91
CA ALA A 86 7.55 -4.99 -18.96
C ALA A 86 8.35 -6.02 -19.78
N GLU A 87 9.00 -6.99 -19.12
CA GLU A 87 9.74 -8.09 -19.76
C GLU A 87 8.84 -8.96 -20.61
N ARG A 88 7.66 -9.35 -20.10
CA ARG A 88 6.71 -10.17 -20.87
C ARG A 88 6.20 -9.42 -22.10
N LEU A 89 5.83 -8.16 -21.94
CA LEU A 89 5.38 -7.33 -23.06
C LEU A 89 6.49 -7.06 -24.07
N ALA A 90 7.75 -6.94 -23.65
CA ALA A 90 8.86 -6.75 -24.57
C ALA A 90 9.13 -7.98 -25.44
N THR A 91 9.01 -9.17 -24.86
CA THR A 91 9.43 -10.44 -25.49
C THR A 91 8.31 -11.19 -26.21
N ASP A 92 7.03 -10.94 -25.87
CA ASP A 92 5.87 -11.66 -26.39
C ASP A 92 4.93 -10.76 -27.21
N ALA A 93 5.06 -10.83 -28.53
CA ALA A 93 4.21 -10.08 -29.46
C ALA A 93 2.74 -10.53 -29.40
N ALA A 94 2.48 -11.83 -29.21
CA ALA A 94 1.12 -12.35 -29.14
C ALA A 94 0.39 -11.85 -27.89
N LEU A 95 1.11 -11.69 -26.77
CA LEU A 95 0.57 -11.07 -25.56
C LEU A 95 0.22 -9.60 -25.81
N ARG A 96 1.12 -8.81 -26.43
CA ARG A 96 0.82 -7.41 -26.80
C ARG A 96 -0.42 -7.27 -27.68
N ASP A 97 -0.51 -8.12 -28.74
CA ASP A 97 -1.64 -8.10 -29.67
C ASP A 97 -2.96 -8.48 -28.97
N ARG A 98 -2.90 -9.44 -28.05
CA ARG A 98 -4.05 -9.88 -27.25
C ARG A 98 -4.60 -8.77 -26.37
N LEU A 99 -3.73 -8.05 -25.68
CA LEU A 99 -4.10 -6.96 -24.76
C LEU A 99 -4.52 -5.69 -25.52
N GLY A 100 -3.90 -5.42 -26.69
CA GLY A 100 -4.26 -4.29 -27.55
C GLY A 100 -4.07 -2.93 -26.90
N LEU A 101 -3.19 -2.84 -25.91
CA LEU A 101 -2.87 -1.63 -25.14
C LEU A 101 -1.40 -1.24 -25.36
N ARG A 102 -1.12 0.04 -25.24
CA ARG A 102 0.23 0.57 -25.09
C ARG A 102 0.47 0.86 -23.62
N PHE A 103 1.40 0.13 -23.03
CA PHE A 103 1.71 0.22 -21.62
C PHE A 103 2.84 1.22 -21.36
N THR A 104 2.61 2.15 -20.44
CA THR A 104 3.65 2.96 -19.80
C THR A 104 3.84 2.42 -18.39
N ILE A 105 5.05 1.94 -18.05
CA ILE A 105 5.33 1.18 -16.84
C ILE A 105 6.45 1.85 -16.05
N ILE A 106 6.20 2.10 -14.76
CA ILE A 106 7.17 2.62 -13.78
C ILE A 106 7.37 1.54 -12.73
N ALA A 107 8.60 1.02 -12.59
CA ALA A 107 8.86 -0.02 -11.59
C ALA A 107 8.95 0.54 -10.16
N CYS A 108 9.46 1.76 -9.99
CA CYS A 108 9.56 2.42 -8.69
C CYS A 108 9.25 3.91 -8.84
N ILE A 109 8.12 4.34 -8.26
CA ILE A 109 7.76 5.76 -8.27
C ILE A 109 8.32 6.51 -7.05
N ASP A 110 8.57 5.83 -5.90
CA ASP A 110 9.22 6.40 -4.71
C ASP A 110 10.59 5.74 -4.44
N PRO A 111 11.64 6.07 -5.22
CA PRO A 111 12.98 5.53 -4.99
C PRO A 111 13.58 6.00 -3.65
N ASP A 112 13.30 7.23 -3.23
CA ASP A 112 13.82 7.81 -1.99
C ASP A 112 13.32 7.05 -0.74
N GLY A 113 12.04 6.71 -0.73
CA GLY A 113 11.43 5.92 0.34
C GLY A 113 11.85 4.45 0.29
N LEU A 114 11.97 3.85 -0.91
CA LEU A 114 12.42 2.46 -1.06
C LEU A 114 13.82 2.26 -0.49
N ARG A 115 14.75 3.21 -0.74
CA ARG A 115 16.11 3.14 -0.16
C ARG A 115 16.11 3.04 1.37
N ARG A 116 15.11 3.63 2.05
CA ARG A 116 14.96 3.52 3.51
C ARG A 116 14.40 2.19 3.98
N ASN A 117 13.82 1.42 3.07
CA ASN A 117 13.28 0.08 3.29
C ASN A 117 14.25 -1.04 2.87
N GLU A 118 15.37 -0.74 2.21
CA GLU A 118 16.29 -1.76 1.68
C GLU A 118 16.86 -2.70 2.75
N GLY A 119 16.84 -2.30 4.01
CA GLY A 119 17.34 -3.12 5.12
C GLY A 119 16.59 -4.44 5.36
N TRP A 120 15.37 -4.60 4.82
CA TRP A 120 14.59 -5.84 4.98
C TRP A 120 14.32 -6.58 3.66
N LEU A 121 14.62 -6.00 2.50
CA LEU A 121 14.27 -6.55 1.19
C LEU A 121 14.87 -7.92 0.87
N ALA A 122 15.99 -8.25 1.50
CA ALA A 122 16.67 -9.54 1.36
C ALA A 122 16.34 -10.55 2.50
N GLY A 123 15.42 -10.18 3.40
CA GLY A 123 15.08 -10.97 4.57
C GLY A 123 16.07 -10.80 5.76
N PRO A 124 15.87 -11.55 6.84
CA PRO A 124 14.81 -12.55 7.03
C PRO A 124 13.40 -11.94 6.95
N PHE A 125 12.47 -12.67 6.31
CA PHE A 125 11.11 -12.18 6.12
C PHE A 125 10.25 -12.50 7.34
N THR A 126 10.55 -11.84 8.46
CA THR A 126 9.76 -11.87 9.69
C THR A 126 9.14 -10.50 9.95
N ARG A 127 7.98 -10.46 10.60
CA ARG A 127 7.28 -9.21 10.93
C ARG A 127 8.15 -8.28 11.79
N THR A 128 8.90 -8.86 12.72
CA THR A 128 9.79 -8.11 13.60
C THR A 128 11.01 -7.56 12.88
N HIS A 129 11.61 -8.31 11.94
CA HIS A 129 12.70 -7.79 11.12
C HIS A 129 12.21 -6.68 10.17
N TYR A 130 11.08 -6.88 9.52
CA TYR A 130 10.41 -5.86 8.72
C TYR A 130 10.18 -4.58 9.53
N ALA A 131 9.59 -4.66 10.74
CA ALA A 131 9.28 -3.52 11.59
C ALA A 131 10.53 -2.71 11.98
N ARG A 132 11.67 -3.38 12.24
CA ARG A 132 12.94 -2.73 12.58
C ARG A 132 13.53 -1.92 11.43
N HIS A 133 13.11 -2.19 10.20
CA HIS A 133 13.62 -1.53 8.99
C HIS A 133 12.52 -0.78 8.22
N PHE A 134 11.28 -0.85 8.68
CA PHE A 134 10.12 -0.22 8.07
C PHE A 134 10.26 1.29 7.99
N TYR A 135 9.90 1.86 6.84
CA TYR A 135 9.72 3.28 6.64
C TYR A 135 8.50 3.53 5.76
N ARG A 136 7.63 4.42 6.21
CA ARG A 136 6.54 5.01 5.43
C ARG A 136 6.57 6.52 5.66
N PRO A 137 6.55 7.36 4.62
CA PRO A 137 6.54 8.81 4.76
C PRO A 137 5.22 9.29 5.40
N ALA A 138 5.21 10.49 5.95
CA ALA A 138 4.00 11.15 6.44
C ALA A 138 2.93 11.20 5.33
N GLY A 139 1.64 11.31 5.69
CA GLY A 139 0.56 11.22 4.70
C GLY A 139 0.65 12.29 3.61
N ASP A 140 1.02 13.52 3.97
CA ASP A 140 1.28 14.63 3.06
C ASP A 140 2.63 14.53 2.30
N GLU A 141 3.38 13.46 2.54
CA GLU A 141 4.59 13.06 1.81
C GLU A 141 4.41 11.72 1.08
N GLN A 142 3.20 11.15 1.03
CA GLN A 142 2.89 9.93 0.27
C GLN A 142 2.36 10.27 -1.12
N ILE A 143 2.83 9.55 -2.12
CA ILE A 143 2.49 9.79 -3.52
C ILE A 143 0.98 9.64 -3.76
N GLU A 144 0.37 8.60 -3.22
CA GLU A 144 -1.07 8.33 -3.38
C GLU A 144 -1.99 9.34 -2.66
N TRP A 145 -1.46 10.20 -1.80
CA TRP A 145 -2.24 11.18 -1.06
C TRP A 145 -1.80 12.62 -1.31
N THR A 146 -1.14 12.88 -2.47
CA THR A 146 -0.66 14.21 -2.83
C THR A 146 -1.03 14.63 -4.26
N PHE A 147 -2.07 14.01 -4.84
CA PHE A 147 -2.67 14.51 -6.08
C PHE A 147 -3.48 15.77 -5.81
N PRO A 148 -3.42 16.76 -6.71
CA PRO A 148 -4.13 18.02 -6.50
C PRO A 148 -5.64 17.81 -6.57
N VAL A 149 -6.36 18.45 -5.65
CA VAL A 149 -7.80 18.36 -5.56
C VAL A 149 -8.43 19.68 -5.12
N GLU A 150 -9.59 19.96 -5.70
CA GLU A 150 -10.53 20.98 -5.25
C GLU A 150 -11.90 20.32 -5.14
N TYR A 151 -12.44 20.23 -3.91
CA TYR A 151 -13.71 19.61 -3.64
C TYR A 151 -14.37 20.23 -2.39
N GLN A 152 -15.54 20.84 -2.55
CA GLN A 152 -16.23 21.56 -1.47
C GLN A 152 -15.32 22.61 -0.81
N SER A 153 -14.99 22.45 0.48
CA SER A 153 -14.04 23.29 1.20
C SER A 153 -12.59 22.76 1.18
N LEU A 154 -12.37 21.57 0.62
CA LEU A 154 -11.04 20.98 0.51
C LEU A 154 -10.30 21.56 -0.69
N TYR A 155 -9.09 22.05 -0.45
CA TYR A 155 -8.14 22.44 -1.48
C TYR A 155 -6.76 21.92 -1.13
N PHE A 156 -6.13 21.23 -2.08
CA PHE A 156 -4.75 20.74 -1.94
C PHE A 156 -3.99 20.88 -3.25
N ASP A 157 -2.81 21.49 -3.21
CA ASP A 157 -1.90 21.68 -4.35
C ASP A 157 -0.41 21.50 -4.00
N ALA A 158 -0.11 21.00 -2.80
CA ALA A 158 1.25 20.70 -2.37
C ALA A 158 1.77 19.38 -2.98
N VAL A 159 1.75 19.31 -4.30
CA VAL A 159 2.05 18.12 -5.09
C VAL A 159 3.53 17.75 -5.01
N LEU A 160 3.84 16.52 -4.66
CA LEU A 160 5.22 16.01 -4.65
C LEU A 160 5.79 15.91 -6.08
N PRO A 161 7.11 16.03 -6.28
CA PRO A 161 7.74 15.84 -7.59
C PRO A 161 7.40 14.49 -8.25
N GLU A 162 7.33 13.42 -7.48
CA GLU A 162 6.96 12.07 -7.90
C GLU A 162 5.49 12.04 -8.35
N THR A 163 4.59 12.59 -7.53
CA THR A 163 3.17 12.73 -7.88
C THR A 163 2.96 13.60 -9.10
N ALA A 164 3.72 14.71 -9.23
CA ALA A 164 3.68 15.56 -10.41
C ALA A 164 4.13 14.83 -11.70
N ALA A 165 5.00 13.83 -11.58
CA ALA A 165 5.34 12.96 -12.70
C ALA A 165 4.14 12.09 -13.13
N LEU A 166 3.41 11.51 -12.17
CA LEU A 166 2.18 10.74 -12.45
C LEU A 166 1.07 11.64 -13.00
N VAL A 167 0.85 12.82 -12.41
CA VAL A 167 -0.13 13.83 -12.91
C VAL A 167 0.12 14.12 -14.39
N ARG A 168 1.37 14.45 -14.76
CA ARG A 168 1.71 14.72 -16.17
C ARG A 168 1.48 13.51 -17.08
N LEU A 169 1.80 12.31 -16.60
CA LEU A 169 1.56 11.09 -17.38
C LEU A 169 0.08 10.81 -17.56
N ILE A 170 -0.73 10.92 -16.52
CA ILE A 170 -2.19 10.73 -16.58
C ILE A 170 -2.81 11.75 -17.56
N ASP A 171 -2.43 13.03 -17.46
CA ASP A 171 -2.94 14.08 -18.34
C ASP A 171 -2.55 13.88 -19.82
N GLN A 172 -1.32 13.41 -20.07
CA GLN A 172 -0.80 13.17 -21.41
C GLN A 172 -1.37 11.90 -22.04
N LEU A 173 -1.44 10.82 -21.28
CA LEU A 173 -1.83 9.50 -21.78
C LEU A 173 -3.35 9.34 -21.76
N ARG A 174 -4.05 9.92 -20.80
CA ARG A 174 -5.49 9.69 -20.52
C ARG A 174 -5.78 8.19 -20.56
N PRO A 175 -5.12 7.40 -19.69
CA PRO A 175 -5.11 5.96 -19.83
C PRO A 175 -6.51 5.38 -19.66
N GLU A 176 -6.86 4.38 -20.45
CA GLU A 176 -8.09 3.61 -20.25
C GLU A 176 -7.97 2.69 -19.04
N LEU A 177 -6.74 2.21 -18.78
CA LEU A 177 -6.38 1.40 -17.59
C LEU A 177 -5.27 2.09 -16.83
N MET A 178 -5.45 2.25 -15.53
CA MET A 178 -4.37 2.59 -14.61
C MET A 178 -4.27 1.53 -13.51
N VAL A 179 -3.07 1.11 -13.17
CA VAL A 179 -2.82 0.13 -12.11
C VAL A 179 -1.81 0.67 -11.13
N SER A 180 -2.22 0.75 -9.88
CA SER A 180 -1.36 1.04 -8.72
C SER A 180 -1.12 -0.27 -7.96
N LEU A 181 0.15 -0.60 -7.73
CA LEU A 181 0.55 -1.89 -7.17
C LEU A 181 0.95 -1.74 -5.72
N HIS A 182 0.18 -2.37 -4.84
CA HIS A 182 0.25 -2.23 -3.39
C HIS A 182 0.49 -3.56 -2.66
N ASN A 183 0.81 -3.46 -1.37
CA ASN A 183 0.94 -4.60 -0.48
C ASN A 183 0.30 -4.33 0.88
N SER A 184 -0.54 -5.24 1.32
CA SER A 184 -0.88 -5.37 2.73
C SER A 184 0.21 -6.16 3.48
N GLU A 185 0.21 -6.13 4.82
CA GLU A 185 1.17 -6.92 5.59
C GLU A 185 0.66 -8.32 5.85
N LEU A 186 -0.45 -8.43 6.57
CA LEU A 186 -1.03 -9.68 7.02
C LEU A 186 -2.53 -9.70 6.68
N GLY A 187 -2.97 -10.76 6.03
CA GLY A 187 -4.36 -10.91 5.63
C GLY A 187 -4.52 -11.76 4.40
N GLY A 188 -5.26 -11.26 3.43
CA GLY A 188 -5.48 -11.84 2.12
C GLY A 188 -5.26 -10.83 0.98
N ALA A 189 -5.39 -11.30 -0.24
CA ALA A 189 -5.40 -10.42 -1.42
C ALA A 189 -6.76 -9.74 -1.55
N TYR A 190 -6.77 -8.47 -1.93
CA TYR A 190 -7.97 -7.70 -2.23
C TYR A 190 -7.67 -6.61 -3.27
N TYR A 191 -8.75 -6.02 -3.78
CA TYR A 191 -8.66 -5.08 -4.90
C TYR A 191 -9.58 -3.90 -4.70
N TYR A 192 -9.13 -2.72 -5.14
CA TYR A 192 -10.01 -1.58 -5.33
C TYR A 192 -10.18 -1.30 -6.82
N LEU A 193 -11.41 -1.00 -7.22
CA LEU A 193 -11.75 -0.62 -8.60
C LEU A 193 -12.44 0.75 -8.59
N SER A 194 -12.03 1.67 -9.45
CA SER A 194 -12.65 3.00 -9.55
C SER A 194 -14.13 2.98 -9.96
N ARG A 195 -14.61 1.85 -10.47
CA ARG A 195 -16.02 1.58 -10.76
C ARG A 195 -16.29 0.08 -10.76
N PRO A 196 -17.55 -0.37 -10.54
CA PRO A 196 -17.87 -1.79 -10.58
C PRO A 196 -17.69 -2.38 -11.99
N VAL A 197 -17.04 -3.56 -12.05
CA VAL A 197 -16.85 -4.36 -13.27
C VAL A 197 -17.17 -5.82 -12.96
N PRO A 198 -18.45 -6.20 -12.76
CA PRO A 198 -18.82 -7.54 -12.30
C PRO A 198 -18.25 -8.71 -13.11
N PRO A 199 -18.09 -8.62 -14.45
CA PRO A 199 -17.48 -9.71 -15.22
C PRO A 199 -16.01 -10.00 -14.86
N LEU A 200 -15.31 -9.06 -14.24
CA LEU A 200 -13.91 -9.20 -13.82
C LEU A 200 -13.77 -9.92 -12.47
N TYR A 201 -14.77 -9.82 -11.58
CA TYR A 201 -14.66 -10.28 -10.18
C TYR A 201 -14.24 -11.74 -10.04
N PRO A 202 -14.82 -12.71 -10.80
CA PRO A 202 -14.41 -14.11 -10.68
C PRO A 202 -12.92 -14.33 -10.95
N ALA A 203 -12.34 -13.61 -11.91
CA ALA A 203 -10.92 -13.73 -12.23
C ALA A 203 -10.04 -13.16 -11.11
N LEU A 204 -10.38 -11.97 -10.57
CA LEU A 204 -9.65 -11.36 -9.45
C LEU A 204 -9.69 -12.23 -8.20
N GLN A 205 -10.81 -12.92 -7.94
CA GLN A 205 -10.96 -13.81 -6.79
C GLN A 205 -10.23 -15.16 -7.00
N GLU A 206 -10.27 -15.73 -8.21
CA GLU A 206 -9.68 -17.03 -8.48
C GLU A 206 -8.15 -17.01 -8.56
N ILE A 207 -7.55 -15.95 -9.13
CA ILE A 207 -6.10 -15.83 -9.35
C ILE A 207 -5.31 -16.03 -8.04
N PRO A 208 -5.51 -15.24 -6.96
CA PRO A 208 -4.74 -15.40 -5.73
C PRO A 208 -4.92 -16.78 -5.10
N VAL A 209 -6.15 -17.29 -5.07
CA VAL A 209 -6.48 -18.60 -4.48
C VAL A 209 -5.72 -19.72 -5.21
N THR A 210 -5.65 -19.68 -6.54
CA THR A 210 -4.89 -20.65 -7.35
C THR A 210 -3.39 -20.62 -7.05
N LEU A 211 -2.88 -19.47 -6.62
CA LEU A 211 -1.47 -19.25 -6.25
C LEU A 211 -1.18 -19.49 -4.76
N GLY A 212 -2.18 -19.94 -4.00
CA GLY A 212 -2.07 -20.21 -2.56
C GLY A 212 -2.11 -18.95 -1.69
N VAL A 213 -2.59 -17.82 -2.24
CA VAL A 213 -2.82 -16.57 -1.50
C VAL A 213 -4.31 -16.46 -1.18
N PRO A 214 -4.74 -16.41 0.09
CA PRO A 214 -6.16 -16.30 0.44
C PRO A 214 -6.73 -14.93 0.02
N LEU A 215 -8.06 -14.86 -0.08
CA LEU A 215 -8.76 -13.56 -0.18
C LEU A 215 -8.88 -12.93 1.20
N ASP A 216 -8.79 -11.61 1.26
CA ASP A 216 -9.06 -10.86 2.48
C ASP A 216 -10.56 -10.87 2.81
N ARG A 217 -10.88 -11.21 4.06
CA ARG A 217 -12.24 -11.25 4.60
C ARG A 217 -12.34 -10.58 5.97
N GLY A 218 -11.28 -9.84 6.33
CA GLY A 218 -11.24 -9.07 7.57
C GLY A 218 -11.98 -7.73 7.47
N GLU A 219 -11.52 -6.78 8.27
CA GLU A 219 -12.04 -5.42 8.25
C GLU A 219 -11.61 -4.68 6.98
N PRO A 220 -12.49 -3.85 6.38
CA PRO A 220 -12.08 -2.90 5.37
C PRO A 220 -11.18 -1.82 5.98
N GLU A 221 -10.36 -1.16 5.16
CA GLU A 221 -9.41 -0.14 5.61
C GLU A 221 -10.09 1.13 6.16
N GLY A 222 -11.32 1.40 5.76
CA GLY A 222 -12.11 2.52 6.25
C GLY A 222 -13.62 2.25 6.26
N PRO A 223 -14.38 2.94 7.12
CA PRO A 223 -15.83 2.75 7.23
C PRO A 223 -16.61 3.25 6.00
N GLU A 224 -16.03 4.16 5.21
CA GLU A 224 -16.60 4.71 4.00
C GLU A 224 -16.47 3.79 2.78
N ILE A 225 -15.69 2.71 2.89
CA ILE A 225 -15.38 1.83 1.76
C ILE A 225 -16.60 0.99 1.38
N VAL A 226 -17.02 1.10 0.12
CA VAL A 226 -18.11 0.30 -0.43
C VAL A 226 -17.56 -1.04 -0.94
N LYS A 227 -18.12 -2.14 -0.44
CA LYS A 227 -17.81 -3.48 -0.91
C LYS A 227 -18.62 -3.80 -2.17
N TYR A 228 -17.95 -4.11 -3.28
CA TYR A 228 -18.60 -4.57 -4.51
C TYR A 228 -18.82 -6.08 -4.52
N ASP A 229 -17.82 -6.85 -4.02
CA ASP A 229 -17.88 -8.31 -3.90
C ASP A 229 -16.80 -8.76 -2.89
N ASP A 230 -16.67 -10.07 -2.62
CA ASP A 230 -15.64 -10.60 -1.74
C ASP A 230 -14.24 -10.15 -2.18
N ALA A 231 -13.53 -9.47 -1.27
CA ALA A 231 -12.20 -8.90 -1.51
C ALA A 231 -12.13 -7.90 -2.69
N ILE A 232 -13.26 -7.29 -3.08
CA ILE A 232 -13.33 -6.28 -4.15
C ILE A 232 -14.13 -5.09 -3.64
N PHE A 233 -13.52 -3.91 -3.68
CA PHE A 233 -14.03 -2.69 -3.08
C PHE A 233 -14.02 -1.52 -4.08
N GLU A 234 -14.77 -0.47 -3.74
CA GLU A 234 -14.68 0.81 -4.42
C GLU A 234 -13.32 1.45 -4.21
N GLY A 235 -12.78 2.06 -5.27
CA GLY A 235 -11.49 2.74 -5.23
C GLY A 235 -11.46 3.88 -4.21
N LEU A 236 -10.39 3.95 -3.45
CA LEU A 236 -10.18 5.01 -2.47
C LEU A 236 -9.97 6.37 -3.15
N GLY A 237 -10.66 7.39 -2.64
CA GLY A 237 -10.51 8.77 -3.06
C GLY A 237 -10.86 9.70 -1.90
N ILE A 238 -10.35 10.91 -1.94
CA ILE A 238 -10.56 11.88 -0.86
C ILE A 238 -12.03 12.34 -0.74
N LYS A 239 -12.79 12.32 -1.84
CA LYS A 239 -14.20 12.78 -1.85
C LYS A 239 -15.12 11.93 -0.96
N PRO A 240 -15.15 10.59 -1.07
CA PRO A 240 -15.92 9.74 -0.15
C PRO A 240 -15.50 9.92 1.32
N ILE A 241 -14.19 10.04 1.58
CA ILE A 241 -13.65 10.28 2.92
C ILE A 241 -14.17 11.61 3.48
N TYR A 242 -14.11 12.67 2.66
CA TYR A 242 -14.63 14.00 3.00
C TYR A 242 -16.12 13.95 3.31
N ASP A 243 -16.93 13.37 2.42
CA ASP A 243 -18.39 13.31 2.58
C ASP A 243 -18.79 12.51 3.82
N HIS A 244 -18.09 11.39 4.08
CA HIS A 244 -18.30 10.59 5.30
C HIS A 244 -17.95 11.39 6.55
N ALA A 245 -16.85 12.13 6.57
CA ALA A 245 -16.45 12.98 7.69
C ALA A 245 -17.50 14.06 7.99
N VAL A 246 -17.98 14.75 6.95
CA VAL A 246 -19.05 15.77 7.08
C VAL A 246 -20.33 15.15 7.62
N ALA A 247 -20.75 14.00 7.10
CA ALA A 247 -21.94 13.27 7.56
C ALA A 247 -21.83 12.85 9.04
N ALA A 248 -20.61 12.52 9.48
CA ALA A 248 -20.30 12.18 10.87
C ALA A 248 -20.09 13.42 11.78
N GLY A 249 -20.28 14.65 11.26
CA GLY A 249 -20.07 15.89 12.01
C GLY A 249 -18.61 16.20 12.36
N ARG A 250 -17.65 15.57 11.67
CA ARG A 250 -16.22 15.82 11.82
C ARG A 250 -15.79 16.97 10.91
N ASP A 251 -14.73 17.69 11.31
CA ASP A 251 -14.14 18.72 10.46
C ASP A 251 -13.28 18.07 9.35
N PRO A 252 -13.68 18.16 8.08
CA PRO A 252 -12.87 17.59 6.98
C PRO A 252 -11.49 18.28 6.81
N ALA A 253 -11.27 19.45 7.40
CA ALA A 253 -9.96 20.09 7.43
C ALA A 253 -8.91 19.31 8.28
N GLU A 254 -9.35 18.36 9.10
CA GLU A 254 -8.46 17.45 9.83
C GLU A 254 -7.74 16.45 8.90
N PHE A 255 -8.24 16.26 7.68
CA PHE A 255 -7.56 15.45 6.67
C PHE A 255 -6.50 16.29 5.95
N SER A 256 -5.24 16.14 6.34
CA SER A 256 -4.12 16.74 5.64
C SER A 256 -3.68 15.82 4.50
N GLY A 257 -3.91 16.22 3.27
CA GLY A 257 -3.52 15.46 2.08
C GLY A 257 -4.36 15.85 0.86
N GLY A 258 -3.94 15.36 -0.29
CA GLY A 258 -4.63 15.50 -1.56
C GLY A 258 -5.49 14.27 -1.89
N ASP A 259 -5.84 14.16 -3.15
CA ASP A 259 -6.53 12.98 -3.68
C ASP A 259 -5.55 11.83 -3.96
N GLY A 260 -6.08 10.65 -4.25
CA GLY A 260 -5.35 9.51 -4.78
C GLY A 260 -5.23 9.55 -6.31
N SER A 261 -4.37 8.67 -6.84
CA SER A 261 -4.18 8.53 -8.30
C SER A 261 -5.49 8.18 -9.01
N GLY A 262 -6.32 7.30 -8.40
CA GLY A 262 -7.62 6.90 -8.93
C GLY A 262 -8.60 8.05 -9.03
N GLY A 263 -8.75 8.84 -7.96
CA GLY A 263 -9.62 10.02 -7.94
C GLY A 263 -9.18 11.08 -8.94
N TYR A 264 -7.86 11.26 -9.11
CA TYR A 264 -7.33 12.17 -10.13
C TYR A 264 -7.63 11.69 -11.56
N ALA A 265 -7.47 10.38 -11.84
CA ALA A 265 -7.65 9.81 -13.17
C ALA A 265 -9.13 9.66 -13.58
N GLU A 266 -10.07 9.70 -12.62
CA GLU A 266 -11.51 9.60 -12.85
C GLU A 266 -12.02 10.60 -13.90
N ARG A 267 -11.42 11.82 -13.96
CA ARG A 267 -11.76 12.87 -14.93
C ARG A 267 -11.63 12.45 -16.40
N TYR A 268 -10.87 11.40 -16.66
CA TYR A 268 -10.66 10.83 -18.01
C TYR A 268 -11.47 9.55 -18.26
N GLY A 269 -12.27 9.10 -17.28
CA GLY A 269 -13.01 7.84 -17.35
C GLY A 269 -12.12 6.61 -17.21
N THR A 270 -10.91 6.77 -16.70
CA THR A 270 -9.94 5.70 -16.47
C THR A 270 -10.51 4.62 -15.56
N LEU A 271 -10.39 3.35 -15.95
CA LEU A 271 -10.56 2.25 -15.01
C LEU A 271 -9.27 2.12 -14.19
N THR A 272 -9.35 2.39 -12.89
CA THR A 272 -8.21 2.19 -11.99
C THR A 272 -8.37 0.89 -11.22
N LEU A 273 -7.31 0.10 -11.19
CA LEU A 273 -7.14 -1.09 -10.36
C LEU A 273 -6.04 -0.81 -9.33
N PHE A 274 -6.37 -0.95 -8.05
CA PHE A 274 -5.39 -1.09 -6.99
C PHE A 274 -5.35 -2.57 -6.61
N SER A 275 -4.16 -3.16 -6.61
CA SER A 275 -3.99 -4.59 -6.32
C SER A 275 -3.16 -4.75 -5.07
N GLU A 276 -3.82 -5.21 -4.00
CA GLU A 276 -3.24 -5.45 -2.68
C GLU A 276 -2.93 -6.93 -2.49
N VAL A 277 -1.68 -7.25 -2.13
CA VAL A 277 -1.26 -8.61 -1.82
C VAL A 277 -0.55 -8.67 -0.47
N PRO A 278 -0.83 -9.68 0.38
CA PRO A 278 -0.26 -9.77 1.72
C PRO A 278 1.12 -10.43 1.70
N TYR A 279 2.05 -9.99 2.56
CA TYR A 279 3.29 -10.74 2.77
C TYR A 279 3.04 -12.04 3.53
N TRP A 280 2.15 -11.98 4.53
CA TRP A 280 1.79 -13.10 5.39
C TRP A 280 0.28 -13.31 5.40
N SER A 281 -0.13 -14.54 5.63
CA SER A 281 -1.51 -14.86 5.97
C SER A 281 -1.56 -15.72 7.24
N HIS A 282 -2.64 -15.56 8.00
CA HIS A 282 -2.96 -16.38 9.16
C HIS A 282 -4.24 -17.18 8.87
N PRO A 283 -4.41 -18.42 9.35
CA PRO A 283 -5.63 -19.19 9.12
C PRO A 283 -6.92 -18.44 9.50
N ASP A 284 -6.85 -17.61 10.54
CA ASP A 284 -7.99 -16.82 11.01
C ASP A 284 -8.30 -15.60 10.13
N SER A 285 -7.32 -15.05 9.37
CA SER A 285 -7.51 -13.81 8.60
C SER A 285 -8.53 -13.92 7.47
N SER A 286 -8.86 -15.14 7.02
CA SER A 286 -9.84 -15.39 5.97
C SER A 286 -11.05 -16.22 6.45
N ASN A 287 -11.19 -16.46 7.76
CA ASN A 287 -12.22 -17.33 8.33
C ASN A 287 -13.53 -16.57 8.61
N PRO A 288 -14.59 -16.73 7.80
CA PRO A 288 -15.85 -16.00 7.96
C PRO A 288 -16.78 -16.61 9.02
N THR A 289 -16.34 -17.61 9.81
CA THR A 289 -17.17 -18.28 10.79
C THR A 289 -17.59 -17.28 11.88
N PRO A 290 -18.91 -17.14 12.15
CA PRO A 290 -19.38 -16.31 13.25
C PRO A 290 -18.93 -16.83 14.62
N ILE A 291 -18.64 -15.90 15.54
CA ILE A 291 -18.25 -16.17 16.92
C ILE A 291 -19.26 -15.53 17.89
N ALA A 292 -19.15 -15.88 19.17
CA ALA A 292 -20.03 -15.31 20.19
C ALA A 292 -19.69 -13.88 20.60
N ASP A 293 -18.48 -13.41 20.25
CA ASP A 293 -18.03 -12.05 20.57
C ASP A 293 -18.86 -11.03 19.78
N SER A 294 -19.27 -9.95 20.44
CA SER A 294 -19.94 -8.82 19.78
C SER A 294 -18.93 -8.04 18.93
N TYR A 295 -19.31 -7.72 17.69
CA TYR A 295 -18.48 -6.89 16.83
C TYR A 295 -18.25 -5.49 17.42
N ALA A 296 -19.30 -4.90 18.03
CA ALA A 296 -19.19 -3.62 18.74
C ALA A 296 -18.19 -3.68 19.92
N ASP A 297 -18.16 -4.79 20.66
CA ASP A 297 -17.20 -4.92 21.77
C ASP A 297 -15.77 -5.06 21.28
N LEU A 298 -15.54 -5.76 20.15
CA LEU A 298 -14.23 -5.83 19.51
C LEU A 298 -13.74 -4.46 19.03
N LEU A 299 -14.63 -3.64 18.45
CA LEU A 299 -14.29 -2.25 18.06
C LEU A 299 -13.91 -1.39 19.27
N ARG A 300 -14.64 -1.52 20.41
CA ARG A 300 -14.30 -0.81 21.65
C ARG A 300 -12.96 -1.25 22.22
N ASP A 301 -12.67 -2.56 22.21
CA ASP A 301 -11.38 -3.10 22.68
C ASP A 301 -10.23 -2.59 21.80
N GLN A 302 -10.40 -2.64 20.48
CA GLN A 302 -9.40 -2.09 19.56
C GLN A 302 -9.18 -0.59 19.81
N GLY A 303 -10.26 0.19 19.94
CA GLY A 303 -10.15 1.63 20.23
C GLY A 303 -9.36 1.91 21.51
N LYS A 304 -9.61 1.15 22.58
CA LYS A 304 -8.87 1.24 23.83
C LYS A 304 -7.37 0.93 23.66
N ARG A 305 -7.06 -0.15 22.97
CA ARG A 305 -5.66 -0.57 22.70
C ARG A 305 -4.92 0.45 21.82
N MET A 306 -5.62 1.08 20.86
CA MET A 306 -5.08 2.20 20.08
C MET A 306 -4.74 3.40 20.94
N ASP A 307 -5.61 3.77 21.88
CA ASP A 307 -5.36 4.88 22.81
C ASP A 307 -4.16 4.60 23.73
N GLU A 308 -4.05 3.39 24.27
CA GLU A 308 -2.92 2.99 25.12
C GLU A 308 -1.59 3.10 24.37
N MET A 309 -1.54 2.61 23.12
CA MET A 309 -0.35 2.69 22.26
C MET A 309 -0.05 4.15 21.89
N SER A 310 -1.05 4.87 21.34
CA SER A 310 -0.84 6.26 20.91
C SER A 310 -0.45 7.16 22.07
N GLY A 311 -1.03 6.95 23.26
CA GLY A 311 -0.69 7.69 24.47
C GLY A 311 0.76 7.46 24.93
N LEU A 312 1.28 6.24 24.83
CA LEU A 312 2.70 5.94 25.09
C LEU A 312 3.60 6.66 24.09
N LEU A 313 3.34 6.47 22.79
CA LEU A 313 4.18 7.05 21.73
C LEU A 313 4.15 8.58 21.75
N GLN A 314 2.97 9.18 21.95
CA GLN A 314 2.80 10.64 22.03
C GLN A 314 3.56 11.22 23.21
N ARG A 315 3.46 10.61 24.39
CA ARG A 315 4.16 11.07 25.60
C ARG A 315 5.68 11.08 25.41
N ILE A 316 6.24 10.03 24.78
CA ILE A 316 7.67 9.96 24.47
C ILE A 316 8.06 11.04 23.45
N LEU A 317 7.26 11.18 22.39
CA LEU A 317 7.50 12.18 21.33
C LEU A 317 7.48 13.60 21.90
N ASP A 318 6.49 13.93 22.73
CA ASP A 318 6.34 15.26 23.35
C ASP A 318 7.49 15.57 24.31
N ALA A 319 7.86 14.61 25.16
CA ALA A 319 8.97 14.77 26.09
C ALA A 319 10.31 15.03 25.38
N ALA A 320 10.52 14.41 24.22
CA ALA A 320 11.73 14.57 23.43
C ALA A 320 11.68 15.76 22.43
N SER A 321 10.51 16.36 22.21
CA SER A 321 10.23 17.28 21.09
C SER A 321 11.22 18.45 20.99
N SER A 322 11.55 19.10 22.10
CA SER A 322 12.51 20.22 22.13
C SER A 322 13.98 19.81 22.07
N SER A 323 14.26 18.52 22.16
CA SER A 323 15.60 17.94 22.18
C SER A 323 16.03 17.37 20.83
N PHE A 324 15.10 17.16 19.88
CA PHE A 324 15.47 16.76 18.53
C PHE A 324 16.26 17.85 17.81
N THR A 325 17.23 17.44 16.98
CA THR A 325 17.98 18.37 16.14
C THR A 325 17.07 19.08 15.13
N ALA A 326 17.42 20.32 14.80
CA ALA A 326 16.68 21.10 13.81
C ALA A 326 16.68 20.40 12.45
N GLY A 327 15.50 20.30 11.81
CA GLY A 327 15.30 19.59 10.54
C GLY A 327 14.88 18.13 10.72
N GLY A 328 15.19 17.50 11.86
CA GLY A 328 14.76 16.13 12.16
C GLY A 328 15.19 15.07 11.14
N SER A 329 14.78 13.84 11.38
CA SER A 329 14.92 12.75 10.42
C SER A 329 13.58 12.46 9.73
N PRO A 330 13.55 11.80 8.55
CA PRO A 330 12.31 11.35 7.91
C PRO A 330 11.45 10.48 8.84
N TYR A 331 12.08 9.70 9.73
CA TYR A 331 11.38 8.91 10.75
C TYR A 331 10.67 9.78 11.78
N LEU A 332 11.28 10.89 12.17
CA LEU A 332 10.65 11.85 13.10
C LEU A 332 9.45 12.55 12.44
N THR A 333 9.60 12.98 11.17
CA THR A 333 8.50 13.59 10.40
C THR A 333 7.32 12.61 10.29
N ALA A 334 7.58 11.37 9.90
CA ALA A 334 6.56 10.32 9.83
C ALA A 334 5.93 10.04 11.21
N SER A 335 6.73 9.96 12.29
CA SER A 335 6.21 9.75 13.65
C SER A 335 5.29 10.88 14.10
N ARG A 336 5.63 12.14 13.82
CA ARG A 336 4.80 13.31 14.14
C ARG A 336 3.46 13.31 13.42
N TYR A 337 3.40 12.71 12.23
CA TYR A 337 2.18 12.57 11.46
C TYR A 337 1.31 11.41 11.98
N PHE A 338 1.90 10.20 12.06
CA PHE A 338 1.12 8.99 12.35
C PHE A 338 0.68 8.86 13.80
N ILE A 339 1.52 9.24 14.76
CA ILE A 339 1.22 9.01 16.19
C ILE A 339 -0.09 9.69 16.60
N PRO A 340 -0.35 10.98 16.29
CA PRO A 340 -1.65 11.59 16.58
C PRO A 340 -2.82 10.94 15.82
N ALA A 341 -2.58 10.40 14.60
CA ALA A 341 -3.61 9.73 13.81
C ALA A 341 -4.08 8.42 14.46
N LEU A 342 -3.22 7.71 15.19
CA LEU A 342 -3.59 6.48 15.90
C LEU A 342 -4.71 6.69 16.93
N GLY A 343 -4.65 7.79 17.70
CA GLY A 343 -5.70 8.15 18.65
C GLY A 343 -7.03 8.46 17.95
N ARG A 344 -6.99 9.10 16.78
CA ARG A 344 -8.20 9.36 15.98
C ARG A 344 -8.83 8.07 15.46
N ILE A 345 -8.02 7.11 15.00
CA ILE A 345 -8.51 5.78 14.60
C ILE A 345 -9.19 5.08 15.79
N GLY A 346 -8.60 5.13 16.97
CA GLY A 346 -9.20 4.58 18.19
C GLY A 346 -10.56 5.22 18.51
N GLN A 347 -10.69 6.54 18.37
CA GLN A 347 -11.96 7.23 18.56
C GLN A 347 -13.00 6.83 17.50
N THR A 348 -12.62 6.81 16.22
CA THR A 348 -13.51 6.38 15.13
C THR A 348 -14.09 4.98 15.38
N ASN A 349 -13.28 4.04 15.87
CA ASN A 349 -13.78 2.69 16.15
C ASN A 349 -14.72 2.62 17.36
N ARG A 350 -14.51 3.47 18.38
CA ARG A 350 -15.50 3.59 19.46
C ARG A 350 -16.82 4.16 18.97
N ASP A 351 -16.77 5.17 18.11
CA ASP A 351 -17.98 5.77 17.52
C ASP A 351 -18.73 4.73 16.65
N ARG A 352 -17.98 3.99 15.82
CA ARG A 352 -18.54 2.87 15.02
C ARG A 352 -19.19 1.79 15.89
N ALA A 353 -18.67 1.52 17.07
CA ALA A 353 -19.26 0.53 17.97
C ALA A 353 -20.70 0.88 18.39
N ASP A 354 -21.05 2.15 18.38
CA ASP A 354 -22.38 2.63 18.76
C ASP A 354 -23.31 2.81 17.53
N GLU A 355 -22.84 2.54 16.31
CA GLU A 355 -23.65 2.63 15.09
C GLU A 355 -24.66 1.46 14.99
N PRO A 356 -25.86 1.73 14.47
CA PRO A 356 -26.85 0.69 14.25
C PRO A 356 -26.33 -0.44 13.35
N GLY A 357 -26.51 -1.70 13.79
CA GLY A 357 -26.10 -2.89 13.05
C GLY A 357 -24.74 -3.46 13.45
N ASN A 358 -23.95 -2.75 14.26
CA ASN A 358 -22.70 -3.27 14.79
C ASN A 358 -22.86 -4.12 16.07
N ASP A 359 -24.06 -4.10 16.70
CA ASP A 359 -24.44 -5.06 17.77
C ASP A 359 -24.83 -6.41 17.16
N ARG A 360 -23.87 -7.08 16.56
CA ARG A 360 -23.98 -8.40 15.90
C ARG A 360 -22.84 -9.31 16.31
N PRO A 361 -22.97 -10.64 16.15
CA PRO A 361 -21.86 -11.53 16.25
C PRO A 361 -20.76 -11.14 15.25
N ALA A 362 -19.51 -11.12 15.72
CA ALA A 362 -18.36 -10.96 14.86
C ALA A 362 -18.00 -12.27 14.17
N THR A 363 -17.11 -12.20 13.18
CA THR A 363 -16.46 -13.38 12.59
C THR A 363 -15.05 -13.59 13.18
N VAL A 364 -14.48 -14.77 12.96
CA VAL A 364 -13.07 -15.04 13.32
C VAL A 364 -12.15 -14.05 12.60
N ALA A 365 -12.39 -13.78 11.31
CA ALA A 365 -11.57 -12.86 10.51
C ALA A 365 -11.63 -11.43 11.04
N GLU A 366 -12.81 -10.91 11.38
CA GLU A 366 -12.98 -9.58 11.97
C GLU A 366 -12.25 -9.46 13.31
N ARG A 367 -12.42 -10.44 14.21
CA ARG A 367 -11.68 -10.45 15.48
C ARG A 367 -10.17 -10.46 15.27
N PHE A 368 -9.70 -11.28 14.32
CA PHE A 368 -8.28 -11.37 14.02
C PHE A 368 -7.74 -10.06 13.46
N SER A 369 -8.38 -9.48 12.44
CA SER A 369 -7.91 -8.25 11.78
C SER A 369 -7.92 -7.05 12.73
N LEU A 370 -8.97 -6.88 13.54
CA LEU A 370 -9.05 -5.83 14.55
C LEU A 370 -7.91 -5.92 15.59
N ALA A 371 -7.52 -7.14 15.99
CA ALA A 371 -6.41 -7.35 16.89
C ALA A 371 -5.04 -7.11 16.20
N ASP A 372 -4.89 -7.57 14.95
CA ASP A 372 -3.63 -7.49 14.21
C ASP A 372 -3.29 -6.07 13.78
N VAL A 373 -4.27 -5.24 13.43
CA VAL A 373 -4.04 -3.81 13.11
C VAL A 373 -3.34 -3.09 14.26
N VAL A 374 -3.71 -3.36 15.52
CA VAL A 374 -3.01 -2.79 16.68
C VAL A 374 -1.56 -3.25 16.72
N THR A 375 -1.33 -4.56 16.54
CA THR A 375 0.03 -5.14 16.53
C THR A 375 0.87 -4.56 15.40
N SER A 376 0.32 -4.48 14.19
CA SER A 376 0.98 -3.89 13.03
C SER A 376 1.38 -2.43 13.28
N PHE A 377 0.50 -1.62 13.88
CA PHE A 377 0.79 -0.22 14.20
C PHE A 377 1.81 -0.06 15.33
N GLN A 378 1.76 -0.92 16.35
CA GLN A 378 2.80 -0.97 17.39
C GLN A 378 4.18 -1.21 16.77
N LEU A 379 4.28 -2.18 15.87
CA LEU A 379 5.53 -2.53 15.19
C LEU A 379 6.00 -1.42 14.23
N ARG A 380 5.12 -0.91 13.37
CA ARG A 380 5.47 0.11 12.37
C ARG A 380 5.85 1.44 13.00
N TYR A 381 4.93 2.00 13.78
CA TYR A 381 5.07 3.37 14.27
C TYR A 381 5.94 3.44 15.52
N GLY A 382 5.92 2.40 16.37
CA GLY A 382 6.90 2.24 17.44
C GLY A 382 8.32 2.08 16.89
N GLY A 383 8.51 1.24 15.87
CA GLY A 383 9.79 1.06 15.19
C GLY A 383 10.31 2.33 14.53
N MET A 384 9.44 3.12 13.86
CA MET A 384 9.86 4.41 13.27
C MET A 384 10.27 5.43 14.32
N LEU A 385 9.51 5.59 15.41
CA LEU A 385 9.90 6.52 16.50
C LEU A 385 11.19 6.07 17.16
N LEU A 386 11.38 4.75 17.36
CA LEU A 386 12.63 4.20 17.91
C LEU A 386 13.82 4.54 17.00
N ARG A 387 13.68 4.39 15.68
CA ARG A 387 14.72 4.77 14.71
C ARG A 387 14.97 6.28 14.69
N ALA A 388 13.97 7.13 14.93
CA ALA A 388 14.17 8.57 15.07
C ALA A 388 15.04 8.89 16.28
N LEU A 389 14.77 8.26 17.43
CA LEU A 389 15.55 8.43 18.66
C LEU A 389 16.97 7.85 18.52
N ASP A 390 17.12 6.66 17.92
CA ASP A 390 18.42 6.04 17.64
C ASP A 390 19.26 6.92 16.70
N GLY A 391 18.64 7.57 15.71
CA GLY A 391 19.30 8.51 14.81
C GLY A 391 19.89 9.71 15.53
N GLU A 392 19.17 10.28 16.52
CA GLU A 392 19.68 11.37 17.35
C GLU A 392 20.90 10.92 18.17
N LEU A 393 20.84 9.73 18.78
CA LEU A 393 21.97 9.18 19.52
C LEU A 393 23.19 8.93 18.61
N ALA A 394 22.96 8.46 17.39
CA ALA A 394 24.01 8.17 16.42
C ALA A 394 24.78 9.43 15.98
N ILE A 395 24.13 10.59 15.92
CA ILE A 395 24.79 11.87 15.63
C ILE A 395 25.35 12.55 16.89
N GLY A 396 25.31 11.90 18.05
CA GLY A 396 25.84 12.40 19.32
C GLY A 396 24.87 13.24 20.16
N ASN A 397 23.60 13.37 19.76
CA ASN A 397 22.59 14.04 20.55
C ASN A 397 22.07 13.11 21.65
N ALA A 398 22.77 13.09 22.79
CA ALA A 398 22.43 12.28 23.95
C ALA A 398 21.66 13.06 25.03
N ALA A 399 20.81 14.02 24.64
CA ALA A 399 19.95 14.74 25.56
C ALA A 399 19.11 13.77 26.42
N LYS A 400 18.87 14.14 27.70
CA LYS A 400 18.20 13.26 28.65
C LYS A 400 16.84 12.72 28.10
N PRO A 401 15.93 13.57 27.55
CA PRO A 401 14.66 13.07 27.01
C PRO A 401 14.83 12.08 25.86
N ILE A 402 15.83 12.25 24.99
CA ILE A 402 16.14 11.32 23.89
C ILE A 402 16.54 9.95 24.45
N ARG A 403 17.44 9.90 25.44
CA ARG A 403 17.90 8.64 26.04
C ARG A 403 16.79 7.92 26.80
N GLU A 404 16.04 8.64 27.64
CA GLU A 404 14.95 8.06 28.44
C GLU A 404 13.81 7.57 27.54
N GLY A 405 13.40 8.39 26.56
CA GLY A 405 12.37 8.00 25.59
C GLY A 405 12.78 6.78 24.77
N ARG A 406 14.05 6.72 24.34
CA ARG A 406 14.60 5.57 23.63
C ARG A 406 14.59 4.30 24.48
N GLU A 407 14.97 4.38 25.76
CA GLU A 407 15.01 3.24 26.68
C GLU A 407 13.58 2.72 26.96
N GLU A 408 12.63 3.62 27.27
CA GLU A 408 11.23 3.28 27.51
C GLU A 408 10.60 2.62 26.27
N LEU A 409 10.78 3.23 25.09
CA LEU A 409 10.22 2.74 23.86
C LEU A 409 10.83 1.41 23.44
N ALA A 410 12.14 1.22 23.60
CA ALA A 410 12.78 -0.05 23.26
C ALA A 410 12.22 -1.20 24.09
N ALA A 411 12.00 -1.02 25.39
CA ALA A 411 11.41 -2.05 26.26
C ALA A 411 9.98 -2.40 25.82
N ALA A 412 9.15 -1.40 25.47
CA ALA A 412 7.81 -1.63 24.94
C ALA A 412 7.85 -2.32 23.58
N PHE A 413 8.73 -1.88 22.69
CA PHE A 413 8.88 -2.44 21.34
C PHE A 413 9.30 -3.92 21.35
N GLU A 414 10.24 -4.30 22.22
CA GLU A 414 10.61 -5.72 22.39
C GLU A 414 9.43 -6.56 22.90
N THR A 415 8.59 -6.01 23.78
CA THR A 415 7.37 -6.69 24.24
C THR A 415 6.39 -6.89 23.08
N TRP A 416 6.20 -5.88 22.23
CA TRP A 416 5.35 -5.98 21.05
C TRP A 416 5.91 -6.97 20.00
N CYS A 417 7.23 -6.97 19.80
CA CYS A 417 7.90 -7.96 18.95
C CYS A 417 7.66 -9.38 19.45
N ALA A 418 7.83 -9.63 20.74
CA ALA A 418 7.60 -10.97 21.31
C ALA A 418 6.14 -11.43 21.15
N ALA A 419 5.17 -10.52 21.28
CA ALA A 419 3.76 -10.82 21.04
C ALA A 419 3.48 -11.12 19.56
N ALA A 420 4.09 -10.36 18.65
CA ALA A 420 3.97 -10.56 17.20
C ALA A 420 4.59 -11.90 16.76
N ASP A 421 5.73 -12.30 17.31
CA ASP A 421 6.40 -13.57 17.01
C ASP A 421 5.50 -14.78 17.37
N VAL A 422 4.68 -14.68 18.42
CA VAL A 422 3.71 -15.73 18.78
C VAL A 422 2.65 -15.91 17.69
N VAL A 423 2.13 -14.82 17.15
CA VAL A 423 1.17 -14.83 16.05
C VAL A 423 1.83 -15.31 14.76
N GLU A 424 3.03 -14.79 14.47
CA GLU A 424 3.80 -15.13 13.26
C GLU A 424 4.13 -16.63 13.18
N ALA A 425 4.31 -17.30 14.30
CA ALA A 425 4.54 -18.77 14.32
C ALA A 425 3.38 -19.59 13.68
N GLN A 426 2.21 -18.99 13.53
CA GLN A 426 1.04 -19.58 12.86
C GLN A 426 0.80 -19.00 11.45
N CYS A 427 1.59 -17.99 11.05
CA CYS A 427 1.47 -17.37 9.74
C CYS A 427 2.20 -18.15 8.66
N THR A 428 1.70 -18.01 7.43
CA THR A 428 2.39 -18.43 6.22
C THR A 428 2.96 -17.18 5.53
N MET A 429 4.29 -17.13 5.35
CA MET A 429 4.94 -16.17 4.47
C MET A 429 4.76 -16.64 3.03
N HIS A 430 4.14 -15.80 2.18
CA HIS A 430 3.91 -16.16 0.80
C HIS A 430 5.19 -16.05 -0.03
N PRO A 431 5.45 -17.00 -0.95
CA PRO A 431 6.52 -16.86 -1.92
C PRO A 431 6.38 -15.55 -2.71
N ILE A 432 7.46 -14.79 -2.87
CA ILE A 432 7.45 -13.53 -3.63
C ILE A 432 6.87 -13.76 -5.04
N ARG A 433 7.20 -14.91 -5.65
CA ARG A 433 6.63 -15.34 -6.94
C ARG A 433 5.10 -15.35 -6.95
N SER A 434 4.46 -15.90 -5.91
CA SER A 434 2.99 -15.96 -5.80
C SER A 434 2.37 -14.56 -5.72
N LEU A 435 3.01 -13.64 -4.99
CA LEU A 435 2.55 -12.26 -4.85
C LEU A 435 2.67 -11.49 -6.17
N VAL A 436 3.82 -11.59 -6.83
CA VAL A 436 4.06 -11.02 -8.17
C VAL A 436 3.06 -11.60 -9.18
N ALA A 437 2.86 -12.92 -9.19
CA ALA A 437 1.92 -13.58 -10.09
C ALA A 437 0.47 -13.14 -9.84
N THR A 438 0.08 -12.89 -8.58
CA THR A 438 -1.27 -12.40 -8.24
C THR A 438 -1.50 -11.01 -8.84
N GLN A 439 -0.60 -10.06 -8.62
CA GLN A 439 -0.71 -8.71 -9.17
C GLN A 439 -0.63 -8.74 -10.71
N TYR A 440 0.30 -9.51 -11.27
CA TYR A 440 0.43 -9.67 -12.73
C TYR A 440 -0.85 -10.22 -13.36
N GLY A 441 -1.42 -11.26 -12.77
CA GLY A 441 -2.68 -11.85 -13.24
C GLY A 441 -3.85 -10.87 -13.18
N ALA A 442 -3.92 -10.06 -12.12
CA ALA A 442 -4.94 -9.02 -11.99
C ALA A 442 -4.83 -7.96 -13.10
N ILE A 443 -3.59 -7.53 -13.44
CA ILE A 443 -3.33 -6.63 -14.58
C ILE A 443 -3.84 -7.24 -15.87
N LEU A 444 -3.46 -8.50 -16.15
CA LEU A 444 -3.84 -9.19 -17.38
C LEU A 444 -5.35 -9.37 -17.49
N ALA A 445 -6.01 -9.80 -16.42
CA ALA A 445 -7.46 -9.99 -16.39
C ALA A 445 -8.20 -8.67 -16.64
N THR A 446 -7.76 -7.57 -16.01
CA THR A 446 -8.37 -6.25 -16.16
C THR A 446 -8.18 -5.69 -17.56
N ALA A 447 -6.97 -5.80 -18.12
CA ALA A 447 -6.67 -5.38 -19.49
C ALA A 447 -7.47 -6.17 -20.53
N ALA A 448 -7.63 -7.48 -20.33
CA ALA A 448 -8.43 -8.33 -21.21
C ALA A 448 -9.92 -8.01 -21.17
N GLN A 449 -10.46 -7.69 -19.97
CA GLN A 449 -11.87 -7.30 -19.82
C GLN A 449 -12.18 -6.01 -20.59
N LEU A 450 -11.31 -4.99 -20.50
CA LEU A 450 -11.46 -3.77 -21.30
C LEU A 450 -11.46 -4.01 -22.80
N GLY A 451 -10.75 -5.03 -23.28
CA GLY A 451 -10.77 -5.45 -24.69
C GLY A 451 -12.05 -6.18 -25.11
N ALA A 452 -12.73 -6.84 -24.16
CA ALA A 452 -13.99 -7.54 -24.40
C ALA A 452 -15.20 -6.60 -24.47
N ASP A 453 -15.21 -5.56 -23.67
CA ASP A 453 -16.30 -4.56 -23.56
C ASP A 453 -16.46 -3.73 -24.87
N GLN A 454 -15.51 -3.80 -25.78
CA GLN A 454 -15.51 -3.07 -27.06
C GLN A 454 -15.85 -3.94 -28.27
N ARG A 455 -16.07 -5.23 -28.08
CA ARG A 455 -16.51 -6.18 -29.14
C ARG A 455 -17.97 -6.51 -29.00
#